data_44b38c286184c2dbe723bfecc4b6cf84
#
_entry.id   44b38c286184c2dbe723bfecc4b6cf84
#
_cell.length_a   1.000
_cell.length_b   1.000
_cell.length_c   1.000
_cell.angle_alpha   90.00
_cell.angle_beta   90.00
_cell.angle_gamma   90.00
#
_symmetry.space_group_name_H-M   'P 1'
#
loop_
_entity.id
_entity.type
_entity.pdbx_description
1 polymer ?
#
loop_
_entity_poly.entity_id
_entity_poly.type
_entity_poly.pdbx_seq_one_letter_code
_entity_poly.pdbx_strand_id
1 'polypeptide(L)'
;MSDSATRTAQVDLLRHLRAVREFTPDPVPAAAIEDIVDVARWTGTASNRQHWELVLVEDREMLRRLGGLEGYAAHVAGASLGVVLVMAGQLEEMETFDEGRLAERIMLAAEAHGLGSCIGWLRAAGQDEAKSLLGIPPDRLVRTIISVGFPDQAARRARPKNPDARKPASDFIHRERYS
;
A
#
# COMPACT_ATOMS: atom_id res chain seq x y z
N MET A 1 9.20 26.02 -14.23
CA MET A 1 8.70 26.07 -12.83
C MET A 1 9.91 26.32 -11.93
N SER A 2 9.79 27.19 -10.91
CA SER A 2 10.92 27.44 -10.01
C SER A 2 11.21 26.20 -9.15
N ASP A 3 12.46 25.98 -8.80
CA ASP A 3 12.90 24.86 -7.93
C ASP A 3 12.12 24.79 -6.59
N SER A 4 11.74 25.95 -6.06
CA SER A 4 10.91 26.07 -4.86
C SER A 4 9.50 25.50 -5.04
N ALA A 5 8.82 25.78 -6.17
CA ALA A 5 7.46 25.28 -6.42
C ALA A 5 7.45 23.75 -6.61
N THR A 6 8.47 23.23 -7.30
CA THR A 6 8.64 21.76 -7.47
C THR A 6 8.84 21.07 -6.13
N ARG A 7 9.71 21.59 -5.27
CA ARG A 7 9.96 21.06 -3.93
C ARG A 7 8.71 21.06 -3.07
N THR A 8 7.93 22.14 -3.09
CA THR A 8 6.66 22.23 -2.35
C THR A 8 5.69 21.16 -2.81
N ALA A 9 5.52 20.96 -4.12
CA ALA A 9 4.63 19.94 -4.65
C ALA A 9 5.04 18.51 -4.23
N GLN A 10 6.35 18.22 -4.23
CA GLN A 10 6.86 16.91 -3.77
C GLN A 10 6.58 16.67 -2.28
N VAL A 11 6.81 17.67 -1.43
CA VAL A 11 6.53 17.57 0.01
C VAL A 11 5.04 17.43 0.27
N ASP A 12 4.20 18.10 -0.50
CA ASP A 12 2.75 18.04 -0.37
C ASP A 12 2.20 16.67 -0.79
N LEU A 13 2.76 16.03 -1.83
CA LEU A 13 2.44 14.64 -2.16
C LEU A 13 2.63 13.73 -0.92
N LEU A 14 3.78 13.82 -0.26
CA LEU A 14 4.07 13.02 0.93
C LEU A 14 3.12 13.32 2.10
N ARG A 15 2.75 14.60 2.30
CA ARG A 15 1.84 15.03 3.37
C ARG A 15 0.40 14.60 3.15
N HIS A 16 -0.05 14.57 1.89
CA HIS A 16 -1.45 14.37 1.55
C HIS A 16 -1.82 12.90 1.36
N LEU A 17 -0.86 11.98 1.33
CA LEU A 17 -1.16 10.56 1.27
C LEU A 17 -2.11 10.15 2.38
N ARG A 18 -3.21 9.52 2.02
CA ARG A 18 -4.25 9.02 2.92
C ARG A 18 -4.74 7.66 2.44
N ALA A 19 -5.07 6.81 3.40
CA ALA A 19 -5.73 5.54 3.09
C ALA A 19 -7.10 5.76 2.45
N VAL A 20 -7.27 5.24 1.24
CA VAL A 20 -8.52 5.23 0.47
C VAL A 20 -9.04 3.80 0.41
N ARG A 21 -10.30 3.58 0.76
CA ARG A 21 -10.93 2.26 0.84
C ARG A 21 -12.19 2.15 -0.02
N GLU A 22 -12.63 3.25 -0.59
CA GLU A 22 -13.77 3.33 -1.49
C GLU A 22 -13.27 3.78 -2.86
N PHE A 23 -13.58 2.96 -3.87
CA PHE A 23 -13.09 3.12 -5.23
C PHE A 23 -14.25 3.14 -6.23
N THR A 24 -14.06 3.84 -7.34
CA THR A 24 -14.91 3.71 -8.53
C THR A 24 -14.56 2.41 -9.27
N PRO A 25 -15.45 1.91 -10.17
CA PRO A 25 -15.16 0.70 -10.93
C PRO A 25 -14.17 0.92 -12.09
N ASP A 26 -13.67 2.13 -12.28
CA ASP A 26 -12.77 2.45 -13.39
C ASP A 26 -11.45 1.69 -13.27
N PRO A 27 -10.91 1.13 -14.37
CA PRO A 27 -9.66 0.40 -14.35
C PRO A 27 -8.47 1.33 -14.09
N VAL A 28 -7.44 0.81 -13.42
CA VAL A 28 -6.17 1.53 -13.27
C VAL A 28 -5.46 1.55 -14.64
N PRO A 29 -5.01 2.71 -15.13
CA PRO A 29 -4.30 2.79 -16.42
C PRO A 29 -3.00 1.98 -16.40
N ALA A 30 -2.69 1.27 -17.48
CA ALA A 30 -1.48 0.45 -17.60
C ALA A 30 -0.19 1.24 -17.32
N ALA A 31 -0.10 2.48 -17.81
CA ALA A 31 1.05 3.34 -17.55
C ALA A 31 1.22 3.65 -16.04
N ALA A 32 0.13 3.80 -15.29
CA ALA A 32 0.21 3.98 -13.85
C ALA A 32 0.68 2.70 -13.14
N ILE A 33 0.25 1.53 -13.61
CA ILE A 33 0.73 0.24 -13.09
C ILE A 33 2.24 0.08 -13.34
N GLU A 34 2.70 0.41 -14.56
CA GLU A 34 4.13 0.38 -14.92
C GLU A 34 4.97 1.28 -14.02
N ASP A 35 4.53 2.52 -13.79
CA ASP A 35 5.22 3.46 -12.90
C ASP A 35 5.22 2.98 -11.44
N ILE A 36 4.11 2.43 -10.94
CA ILE A 36 4.02 1.86 -9.60
C ILE A 36 5.03 0.72 -9.44
N VAL A 37 5.12 -0.18 -10.41
CA VAL A 37 6.06 -1.30 -10.40
C VAL A 37 7.51 -0.81 -10.48
N ASP A 38 7.79 0.19 -11.33
CA ASP A 38 9.14 0.76 -11.42
C ASP A 38 9.57 1.44 -10.12
N VAL A 39 8.70 2.23 -9.50
CA VAL A 39 8.97 2.86 -8.19
C VAL A 39 9.17 1.79 -7.10
N ALA A 40 8.37 0.73 -7.10
CA ALA A 40 8.54 -0.40 -6.20
C ALA A 40 9.93 -1.04 -6.35
N ARG A 41 10.38 -1.27 -7.59
CA ARG A 41 11.70 -1.84 -7.90
C ARG A 41 12.87 -1.05 -7.31
N TRP A 42 12.71 0.27 -7.17
CA TRP A 42 13.71 1.14 -6.54
C TRP A 42 13.62 1.20 -5.01
N THR A 43 12.82 0.34 -4.38
CA THR A 43 12.79 0.27 -2.91
C THR A 43 14.10 -0.31 -2.39
N GLY A 44 14.77 0.46 -1.55
CA GLY A 44 16.00 -0.04 -0.91
C GLY A 44 15.67 -1.16 0.08
N THR A 45 16.52 -2.19 0.11
CA THR A 45 16.43 -3.30 1.05
C THR A 45 17.75 -3.47 1.81
N ALA A 46 17.72 -4.14 2.94
CA ALA A 46 18.92 -4.43 3.71
C ALA A 46 19.94 -5.19 2.85
N SER A 47 21.16 -4.64 2.74
CA SER A 47 22.23 -5.20 1.89
C SER A 47 21.82 -5.43 0.42
N ASN A 48 20.86 -4.68 -0.08
CA ASN A 48 20.31 -4.81 -1.45
C ASN A 48 19.84 -6.25 -1.78
N ARG A 49 19.25 -6.94 -0.81
CA ARG A 49 18.82 -8.35 -0.97
C ARG A 49 17.63 -8.52 -1.90
N GLN A 50 16.77 -7.50 -2.04
CA GLN A 50 15.61 -7.49 -2.93
C GLN A 50 14.73 -8.75 -2.75
N HIS A 51 14.48 -9.15 -1.51
CA HIS A 51 13.81 -10.37 -1.06
C HIS A 51 12.28 -10.26 -1.07
N TRP A 52 11.73 -9.60 -2.08
CA TRP A 52 10.30 -9.42 -2.27
C TRP A 52 9.92 -9.59 -3.75
N GLU A 53 8.70 -9.98 -3.96
CA GLU A 53 8.06 -10.12 -5.25
C GLU A 53 6.67 -9.48 -5.17
N LEU A 54 6.06 -9.16 -6.30
CA LEU A 54 4.71 -8.60 -6.37
C LEU A 54 3.81 -9.52 -7.20
N VAL A 55 2.59 -9.76 -6.72
CA VAL A 55 1.51 -10.31 -7.55
C VAL A 55 0.50 -9.21 -7.80
N LEU A 56 0.29 -8.84 -9.05
CA LEU A 56 -0.70 -7.85 -9.48
C LEU A 56 -1.99 -8.56 -9.83
N VAL A 57 -3.10 -8.11 -9.25
CA VAL A 57 -4.42 -8.72 -9.42
C VAL A 57 -5.39 -7.65 -9.91
N GLU A 58 -5.92 -7.83 -11.13
CA GLU A 58 -6.94 -6.97 -11.73
C GLU A 58 -8.27 -7.73 -11.91
N ASP A 59 -8.25 -9.06 -11.79
CA ASP A 59 -9.44 -9.88 -11.90
C ASP A 59 -10.42 -9.60 -10.75
N ARG A 60 -11.63 -9.18 -11.10
CA ARG A 60 -12.67 -8.76 -10.15
C ARG A 60 -13.10 -9.86 -9.18
N GLU A 61 -13.13 -11.11 -9.64
CA GLU A 61 -13.49 -12.24 -8.78
C GLU A 61 -12.36 -12.53 -7.79
N MET A 62 -11.12 -12.51 -8.25
CA MET A 62 -9.97 -12.70 -7.39
C MET A 62 -9.85 -11.57 -6.35
N LEU A 63 -10.06 -10.31 -6.73
CA LEU A 63 -10.09 -9.18 -5.80
C LEU A 63 -11.17 -9.34 -4.72
N ARG A 64 -12.37 -9.84 -5.08
CA ARG A 64 -13.42 -10.12 -4.10
C ARG A 64 -13.03 -11.24 -3.14
N ARG A 65 -12.42 -12.31 -3.65
CA ARG A 65 -11.94 -13.42 -2.82
C ARG A 65 -10.85 -12.94 -1.85
N LEU A 66 -9.86 -12.20 -2.32
CA LEU A 66 -8.78 -11.63 -1.49
C LEU A 66 -9.33 -10.68 -0.42
N GLY A 67 -10.33 -9.85 -0.76
CA GLY A 67 -10.98 -8.97 0.20
C GLY A 67 -11.84 -9.69 1.24
N GLY A 68 -12.24 -10.95 0.99
CA GLY A 68 -12.97 -11.80 1.93
C GLY A 68 -12.08 -12.58 2.91
N LEU A 69 -10.76 -12.54 2.75
CA LEU A 69 -9.85 -13.29 3.60
C LEU A 69 -9.80 -12.76 5.03
N GLU A 70 -9.43 -13.64 5.97
CA GLU A 70 -9.28 -13.24 7.36
C GLU A 70 -8.20 -12.16 7.53
N GLY A 71 -8.62 -10.99 8.05
CA GLY A 71 -7.74 -9.86 8.26
C GLY A 71 -8.43 -8.51 8.14
N TYR A 72 -7.69 -7.54 7.68
CA TYR A 72 -8.13 -6.14 7.51
C TYR A 72 -8.00 -5.70 6.04
N ALA A 73 -8.39 -6.57 5.10
CA ALA A 73 -8.23 -6.36 3.66
C ALA A 73 -9.56 -6.20 2.90
N ALA A 74 -10.70 -6.05 3.59
CA ALA A 74 -12.04 -6.02 2.97
C ALA A 74 -12.16 -4.98 1.82
N HIS A 75 -11.44 -3.87 1.88
CA HIS A 75 -11.44 -2.83 0.85
C HIS A 75 -10.84 -3.29 -0.49
N VAL A 76 -10.07 -4.39 -0.51
CA VAL A 76 -9.50 -4.96 -1.74
C VAL A 76 -10.60 -5.42 -2.68
N ALA A 77 -11.73 -5.91 -2.15
CA ALA A 77 -12.88 -6.35 -2.95
C ALA A 77 -13.46 -5.25 -3.86
N GLY A 78 -13.34 -3.99 -3.48
CA GLY A 78 -13.84 -2.83 -4.24
C GLY A 78 -12.77 -2.15 -5.11
N ALA A 79 -11.51 -2.55 -5.02
CA ALA A 79 -10.42 -1.96 -5.78
C ALA A 79 -10.42 -2.40 -7.25
N SER A 80 -9.69 -1.69 -8.09
CA SER A 80 -9.46 -2.05 -9.50
C SER A 80 -8.11 -2.74 -9.71
N LEU A 81 -7.20 -2.63 -8.72
CA LEU A 81 -5.92 -3.33 -8.70
C LEU A 81 -5.61 -3.72 -7.25
N GLY A 82 -5.21 -4.95 -7.05
CA GLY A 82 -4.59 -5.46 -5.83
C GLY A 82 -3.10 -5.68 -6.05
N VAL A 83 -2.24 -5.12 -5.20
CA VAL A 83 -0.80 -5.39 -5.21
C VAL A 83 -0.47 -6.23 -3.99
N VAL A 84 -0.21 -7.51 -4.20
CA VAL A 84 0.11 -8.47 -3.13
C VAL A 84 1.62 -8.48 -2.93
N LEU A 85 2.07 -8.19 -1.72
CA LEU A 85 3.48 -8.23 -1.36
C LEU A 85 3.86 -9.64 -0.91
N VAL A 86 4.79 -10.25 -1.62
CA VAL A 86 5.30 -11.60 -1.35
C VAL A 86 6.73 -11.48 -0.84
N MET A 87 6.95 -11.79 0.43
CA MET A 87 8.26 -11.72 1.05
C MET A 87 8.93 -13.09 1.06
N ALA A 88 10.27 -13.15 1.08
CA ALA A 88 11.02 -14.41 1.01
C ALA A 88 10.79 -15.34 2.22
N GLY A 89 10.46 -14.79 3.39
CA GLY A 89 10.21 -15.59 4.60
C GLY A 89 11.45 -16.11 5.31
N GLN A 90 12.63 -15.54 5.03
CA GLN A 90 13.91 -16.03 5.57
C GLN A 90 14.41 -15.21 6.77
N LEU A 91 14.10 -13.91 6.78
CA LEU A 91 14.56 -12.94 7.78
C LEU A 91 13.40 -12.01 8.17
N GLU A 92 12.41 -12.56 8.85
CA GLU A 92 11.10 -11.93 9.06
C GLU A 92 11.17 -10.52 9.62
N GLU A 93 12.03 -10.25 10.60
CA GLU A 93 12.17 -8.92 11.19
C GLU A 93 12.63 -7.86 10.16
N MET A 94 13.67 -8.18 9.39
CA MET A 94 14.20 -7.29 8.36
C MET A 94 13.23 -7.15 7.18
N GLU A 95 12.60 -8.25 6.80
CA GLU A 95 11.62 -8.27 5.72
C GLU A 95 10.36 -7.46 6.08
N THR A 96 9.92 -7.50 7.33
CA THR A 96 8.80 -6.66 7.81
C THR A 96 9.11 -5.16 7.69
N PHE A 97 10.35 -4.76 8.00
CA PHE A 97 10.78 -3.38 7.84
C PHE A 97 10.80 -2.96 6.36
N ASP A 98 11.36 -3.78 5.50
CA ASP A 98 11.43 -3.52 4.06
C ASP A 98 10.05 -3.60 3.39
N GLU A 99 9.15 -4.49 3.84
CA GLU A 99 7.76 -4.58 3.40
C GLU A 99 6.99 -3.27 3.64
N GLY A 100 7.15 -2.66 4.82
CA GLY A 100 6.55 -1.36 5.11
C GLY A 100 7.08 -0.24 4.19
N ARG A 101 8.38 -0.23 3.89
CA ARG A 101 8.99 0.72 2.95
C ARG A 101 8.46 0.53 1.52
N LEU A 102 8.34 -0.72 1.09
CA LEU A 102 7.80 -1.09 -0.22
C LEU A 102 6.34 -0.66 -0.35
N ALA A 103 5.52 -0.96 0.66
CA ALA A 103 4.12 -0.57 0.69
C ALA A 103 3.94 0.95 0.57
N GLU A 104 4.69 1.74 1.33
CA GLU A 104 4.62 3.21 1.27
C GLU A 104 5.01 3.75 -0.11
N ARG A 105 6.04 3.20 -0.75
CA ARG A 105 6.45 3.62 -2.09
C ARG A 105 5.39 3.33 -3.14
N ILE A 106 4.76 2.17 -3.10
CA ILE A 106 3.64 1.80 -3.98
C ILE A 106 2.49 2.79 -3.80
N MET A 107 2.13 3.12 -2.56
CA MET A 107 1.05 4.05 -2.27
C MET A 107 1.36 5.47 -2.73
N LEU A 108 2.60 5.95 -2.57
CA LEU A 108 3.04 7.25 -3.06
C LEU A 108 3.03 7.33 -4.58
N ALA A 109 3.45 6.26 -5.26
CA ALA A 109 3.38 6.19 -6.71
C ALA A 109 1.92 6.23 -7.21
N ALA A 110 1.01 5.51 -6.55
CA ALA A 110 -0.41 5.56 -6.86
C ALA A 110 -0.98 6.97 -6.66
N GLU A 111 -0.66 7.65 -5.56
CA GLU A 111 -1.09 9.04 -5.28
C GLU A 111 -0.58 10.01 -6.36
N ALA A 112 0.64 9.82 -6.87
CA ALA A 112 1.19 10.65 -7.94
C ALA A 112 0.36 10.59 -9.25
N HIS A 113 -0.35 9.48 -9.46
CA HIS A 113 -1.29 9.29 -10.57
C HIS A 113 -2.74 9.68 -10.22
N GLY A 114 -2.99 10.30 -9.04
CA GLY A 114 -4.33 10.61 -8.58
C GLY A 114 -5.17 9.38 -8.16
N LEU A 115 -4.52 8.23 -8.00
CA LEU A 115 -5.14 7.01 -7.51
C LEU A 115 -5.16 7.00 -5.98
N GLY A 116 -6.18 6.39 -5.41
CA GLY A 116 -6.24 6.09 -3.99
C GLY A 116 -5.66 4.71 -3.71
N SER A 117 -5.13 4.53 -2.50
CA SER A 117 -4.62 3.24 -2.06
C SER A 117 -4.80 3.01 -0.57
N CYS A 118 -4.77 1.75 -0.15
CA CYS A 118 -4.80 1.38 1.27
C CYS A 118 -4.10 0.05 1.50
N ILE A 119 -3.35 -0.04 2.60
CA ILE A 119 -2.77 -1.30 3.06
C ILE A 119 -3.89 -2.16 3.67
N GLY A 120 -4.01 -3.40 3.21
CA GLY A 120 -4.76 -4.48 3.82
C GLY A 120 -3.78 -5.44 4.49
N TRP A 121 -4.13 -5.90 5.70
CA TRP A 121 -3.32 -6.83 6.47
C TRP A 121 -4.05 -8.15 6.65
N LEU A 122 -3.41 -9.26 6.29
CA LEU A 122 -3.95 -10.60 6.46
C LEU A 122 -3.47 -11.24 7.77
N ARG A 123 -4.38 -11.91 8.48
CA ARG A 123 -4.05 -12.79 9.60
C ARG A 123 -3.59 -14.16 9.10
N ALA A 124 -3.07 -15.00 9.99
CA ALA A 124 -2.42 -16.27 9.61
C ALA A 124 -3.26 -17.14 8.66
N ALA A 125 -4.54 -17.39 8.97
CA ALA A 125 -5.40 -18.18 8.08
C ALA A 125 -5.63 -17.50 6.72
N GLY A 126 -5.81 -16.16 6.71
CA GLY A 126 -5.92 -15.39 5.47
C GLY A 126 -4.64 -15.40 4.64
N GLN A 127 -3.45 -15.44 5.27
CA GLN A 127 -2.17 -15.55 4.57
C GLN A 127 -2.05 -16.89 3.83
N ASP A 128 -2.39 -18.00 4.49
CA ASP A 128 -2.31 -19.32 3.88
C ASP A 128 -3.33 -19.48 2.74
N GLU A 129 -4.53 -18.94 2.90
CA GLU A 129 -5.54 -18.93 1.86
C GLU A 129 -5.11 -18.05 0.68
N ALA A 130 -4.53 -16.86 0.90
CA ALA A 130 -4.01 -16.01 -0.16
C ALA A 130 -2.92 -16.72 -0.97
N LYS A 131 -1.98 -17.41 -0.30
CA LYS A 131 -0.97 -18.22 -0.98
C LYS A 131 -1.59 -19.30 -1.87
N SER A 132 -2.58 -20.02 -1.34
CA SER A 132 -3.30 -21.05 -2.10
C SER A 132 -4.02 -20.47 -3.31
N LEU A 133 -4.72 -19.33 -3.15
CA LEU A 133 -5.47 -18.67 -4.23
C LEU A 133 -4.58 -18.19 -5.37
N LEU A 134 -3.39 -17.69 -5.05
CA LEU A 134 -2.47 -17.07 -5.99
C LEU A 134 -1.34 -17.99 -6.47
N GLY A 135 -1.30 -19.26 -6.00
CA GLY A 135 -0.24 -20.20 -6.36
C GLY A 135 1.13 -19.82 -5.78
N ILE A 136 1.16 -19.08 -4.67
CA ILE A 136 2.41 -18.65 -4.03
C ILE A 136 2.97 -19.80 -3.18
N PRO A 137 4.29 -20.09 -3.26
CA PRO A 137 4.91 -21.17 -2.48
C PRO A 137 4.66 -21.02 -0.97
N PRO A 138 4.47 -22.14 -0.24
CA PRO A 138 4.10 -22.10 1.19
C PRO A 138 5.17 -21.51 2.10
N ASP A 139 6.43 -21.53 1.69
CA ASP A 139 7.59 -20.95 2.40
C ASP A 139 7.67 -19.41 2.29
N ARG A 140 6.85 -18.80 1.44
CA ARG A 140 6.75 -17.33 1.30
C ARG A 140 5.83 -16.73 2.37
N LEU A 141 6.06 -15.45 2.69
CA LEU A 141 5.16 -14.67 3.54
C LEU A 141 4.29 -13.74 2.69
N VAL A 142 2.99 -13.73 2.97
CA VAL A 142 2.01 -12.87 2.29
C VAL A 142 1.13 -12.24 3.36
N ARG A 143 1.52 -11.09 3.88
CA ARG A 143 0.78 -10.38 4.94
C ARG A 143 0.04 -9.16 4.42
N THR A 144 0.57 -8.54 3.39
CA THR A 144 0.13 -7.23 2.92
C THR A 144 -0.43 -7.31 1.52
N ILE A 145 -1.62 -6.76 1.34
CA ILE A 145 -2.23 -6.49 0.04
C ILE A 145 -2.54 -5.01 -0.03
N ILE A 146 -2.08 -4.32 -1.06
CA ILE A 146 -2.42 -2.91 -1.28
C ILE A 146 -3.55 -2.84 -2.30
N SER A 147 -4.69 -2.27 -1.89
CA SER A 147 -5.76 -1.93 -2.83
C SER A 147 -5.42 -0.61 -3.53
N VAL A 148 -5.62 -0.55 -4.84
CA VAL A 148 -5.41 0.64 -5.67
C VAL A 148 -6.60 0.84 -6.60
N GLY A 149 -7.00 2.10 -6.80
CA GLY A 149 -8.08 2.46 -7.71
C GLY A 149 -8.39 3.95 -7.67
N PHE A 150 -9.29 4.42 -8.52
CA PHE A 150 -9.76 5.81 -8.46
C PHE A 150 -10.65 6.01 -7.22
N PRO A 151 -10.37 7.05 -6.40
CA PRO A 151 -11.15 7.30 -5.19
C PRO A 151 -12.61 7.63 -5.50
N ASP A 152 -13.57 6.93 -4.87
CA ASP A 152 -14.96 7.38 -4.85
C ASP A 152 -15.11 8.59 -3.91
N GLN A 153 -15.15 9.76 -4.50
CA GLN A 153 -15.21 11.03 -3.77
C GLN A 153 -16.55 11.21 -3.00
N ALA A 154 -17.64 10.60 -3.48
CA ALA A 154 -18.94 10.68 -2.80
C ALA A 154 -18.93 9.82 -1.54
N ALA A 155 -18.48 8.57 -1.64
CA ALA A 155 -18.34 7.66 -0.49
C ALA A 155 -17.35 8.21 0.56
N ARG A 156 -16.22 8.79 0.12
CA ARG A 156 -15.23 9.41 1.03
C ARG A 156 -15.79 10.60 1.81
N ARG A 157 -16.63 11.44 1.18
CA ARG A 157 -17.28 12.58 1.87
C ARG A 157 -18.30 12.13 2.90
N ALA A 158 -18.94 11.00 2.68
CA ALA A 158 -19.94 10.43 3.59
C ALA A 158 -19.32 9.83 4.87
N ARG A 159 -18.00 9.54 4.87
CA ARG A 159 -17.31 9.02 6.05
C ARG A 159 -17.23 10.02 7.19
N PRO A 160 -17.42 9.57 8.45
CA PRO A 160 -17.14 10.41 9.61
C PRO A 160 -15.67 10.87 9.56
N LYS A 161 -15.46 12.18 9.73
CA LYS A 161 -14.11 12.74 9.87
C LYS A 161 -13.61 12.51 11.28
N ASN A 162 -12.38 11.99 11.42
CA ASN A 162 -11.71 11.99 12.71
C ASN A 162 -11.18 13.42 12.98
N PRO A 163 -11.64 14.12 14.00
CA PRO A 163 -11.17 15.46 14.32
C PRO A 163 -9.70 15.47 14.79
N ASP A 164 -9.24 14.38 15.44
CA ASP A 164 -7.90 14.30 16.03
C ASP A 164 -6.89 13.70 15.02
N ALA A 165 -6.62 14.44 13.95
CA ALA A 165 -5.86 13.90 12.84
C ALA A 165 -4.37 13.63 13.14
N ARG A 166 -3.70 14.49 13.90
CA ARG A 166 -2.25 14.38 14.18
C ARG A 166 -1.91 15.02 15.52
N LYS A 167 -1.00 14.40 16.26
CA LYS A 167 -0.41 15.00 17.45
C LYS A 167 0.39 16.26 17.11
N PRO A 168 0.45 17.26 18.00
CA PRO A 168 1.38 18.37 17.88
C PRO A 168 2.82 17.87 17.84
N ALA A 169 3.71 18.59 17.15
CA ALA A 169 5.11 18.19 17.06
C ALA A 169 5.80 18.11 18.43
N SER A 170 5.40 18.95 19.38
CA SER A 170 5.89 18.93 20.76
C SER A 170 5.69 17.60 21.48
N ASP A 171 4.70 16.80 21.07
CA ASP A 171 4.33 15.55 21.76
C ASP A 171 5.14 14.33 21.33
N PHE A 172 5.96 14.47 20.30
CA PHE A 172 6.74 13.35 19.74
C PHE A 172 8.14 13.72 19.25
N ILE A 173 8.54 15.01 19.37
CA ILE A 173 9.88 15.45 19.01
C ILE A 173 10.63 15.78 20.29
N HIS A 174 11.66 15.01 20.57
CA HIS A 174 12.65 15.27 21.61
C HIS A 174 13.95 15.68 20.92
N ARG A 175 14.69 16.62 21.51
CA ARG A 175 15.98 17.05 20.97
C ARG A 175 17.10 16.54 21.84
N GLU A 176 18.08 15.87 21.23
CA GLU A 176 19.28 15.30 21.85
C GLU A 176 19.00 14.20 22.88
N ARG A 177 17.94 14.28 23.67
CA ARG A 177 17.55 13.29 24.67
C ARG A 177 16.03 13.13 24.67
N TYR A 178 15.58 11.94 25.03
CA TYR A 178 14.16 11.69 25.30
C TYR A 178 13.76 12.43 26.60
N SER A 179 12.70 13.21 26.55
CA SER A 179 12.20 14.02 27.67
C SER A 179 10.67 13.92 27.79
#